data_dc6258b38e13faca59bb79d351812297
#
_entry.id   dc6258b38e13faca59bb79d351812297
#
_cell.length_a   1.000
_cell.length_b   1.000
_cell.length_c   1.000
_cell.angle_alpha   90.00
_cell.angle_beta   90.00
_cell.angle_gamma   90.00
#
_symmetry.space_group_name_H-M   'P 1'
#
loop_
_entity.id
_entity.type
_entity.pdbx_description
1 polymer ?
#
loop_
_entity_poly.entity_id
_entity_poly.type
_entity_poly.pdbx_seq_one_letter_code
_entity_poly.pdbx_strand_id
1 'polypeptide(L)'
;MNIDRHRKAHLDLYENLAKGELEKAKTTKAFYDEYFAVLDLDAEFYLETVAWVFQEARLAKGELSYRGERVEPRAIRRTALLTVEGERDDICALGQTAAAHDLCKGVKPYMRRHHMQAGVGHYGVFSGKRWEEQVYPIVRNMILASE
;
A
#
# COMPACT_ATOMS: atom_id res chain seq x y z
N MET A 1 -2.74 5.25 -12.93
CA MET A 1 -4.17 5.17 -12.51
C MET A 1 -5.01 4.72 -13.69
N ASN A 2 -5.83 3.67 -13.58
CA ASN A 2 -6.58 3.10 -14.69
C ASN A 2 -7.90 3.88 -14.91
N ILE A 3 -7.86 4.88 -15.80
CA ILE A 3 -9.00 5.78 -16.10
C ILE A 3 -10.24 5.01 -16.57
N ASP A 4 -10.08 3.97 -17.37
CA ASP A 4 -11.20 3.19 -17.88
C ASP A 4 -11.97 2.47 -16.77
N ARG A 5 -11.28 1.99 -15.76
CA ARG A 5 -11.88 1.37 -14.59
C ARG A 5 -12.73 2.37 -13.79
N HIS A 6 -12.23 3.58 -13.59
CA HIS A 6 -12.97 4.62 -12.89
C HIS A 6 -14.19 5.08 -13.70
N ARG A 7 -14.02 5.28 -15.00
CA ARG A 7 -15.14 5.60 -15.90
C ARG A 7 -16.22 4.52 -15.84
N LYS A 8 -15.84 3.25 -15.95
CA LYS A 8 -16.80 2.13 -15.84
C LYS A 8 -17.54 2.14 -14.51
N ALA A 9 -16.85 2.32 -13.40
CA ALA A 9 -17.47 2.35 -12.08
C ALA A 9 -18.51 3.48 -11.92
N HIS A 10 -18.27 4.65 -12.52
CA HIS A 10 -19.26 5.74 -12.52
C HIS A 10 -20.46 5.43 -13.42
N LEU A 11 -20.25 4.76 -14.57
CA LEU A 11 -21.35 4.28 -15.40
C LEU A 11 -22.19 3.22 -14.66
N ASP A 12 -21.54 2.26 -14.02
CA ASP A 12 -22.20 1.24 -13.21
C ASP A 12 -22.97 1.86 -12.03
N LEU A 13 -22.44 2.94 -11.39
CA LEU A 13 -23.16 3.71 -10.37
C LEU A 13 -24.46 4.33 -10.92
N TYR A 14 -24.37 4.98 -12.08
CA TYR A 14 -25.54 5.56 -12.74
C TYR A 14 -26.60 4.50 -13.08
N GLU A 15 -26.18 3.35 -13.65
CA GLU A 15 -27.07 2.25 -13.96
C GLU A 15 -27.75 1.66 -12.71
N ASN A 16 -27.01 1.50 -11.61
CA ASN A 16 -27.54 1.00 -10.34
C ASN A 16 -28.61 1.96 -9.79
N LEU A 17 -28.37 3.27 -9.88
CA LEU A 17 -29.38 4.28 -9.50
C LEU A 17 -30.64 4.20 -10.38
N ALA A 18 -30.46 4.08 -11.69
CA ALA A 18 -31.59 3.99 -12.65
C ALA A 18 -32.43 2.71 -12.46
N LYS A 19 -31.79 1.61 -12.02
CA LYS A 19 -32.42 0.32 -11.71
C LYS A 19 -33.03 0.26 -10.30
N GLY A 20 -32.82 1.27 -9.47
CA GLY A 20 -33.24 1.28 -8.06
C GLY A 20 -32.41 0.41 -7.13
N GLU A 21 -31.22 -0.04 -7.56
CA GLU A 21 -30.28 -0.84 -6.74
C GLU A 21 -29.49 0.07 -5.79
N LEU A 22 -30.20 0.71 -4.85
CA LEU A 22 -29.68 1.79 -4.03
C LEU A 22 -28.49 1.37 -3.14
N GLU A 23 -28.46 0.15 -2.64
CA GLU A 23 -27.36 -0.31 -1.76
C GLU A 23 -26.03 -0.45 -2.54
N LYS A 24 -26.09 -0.95 -3.77
CA LYS A 24 -24.91 -0.99 -4.64
C LYS A 24 -24.42 0.42 -4.99
N ALA A 25 -25.36 1.31 -5.30
CA ALA A 25 -25.04 2.71 -5.60
C ALA A 25 -24.41 3.41 -4.40
N LYS A 26 -24.95 3.23 -3.18
CA LYS A 26 -24.36 3.77 -1.94
C LYS A 26 -22.96 3.27 -1.69
N THR A 27 -22.70 1.96 -1.87
CA THR A 27 -21.37 1.37 -1.69
C THR A 27 -20.36 1.99 -2.65
N THR A 28 -20.73 2.13 -3.93
CA THR A 28 -19.86 2.75 -4.93
C THR A 28 -19.62 4.23 -4.61
N LYS A 29 -20.66 4.96 -4.21
CA LYS A 29 -20.52 6.36 -3.81
C LYS A 29 -19.60 6.51 -2.61
N ALA A 30 -19.82 5.74 -1.54
CA ALA A 30 -18.97 5.79 -0.35
C ALA A 30 -17.49 5.51 -0.66
N PHE A 31 -17.21 4.55 -1.54
CA PHE A 31 -15.85 4.31 -2.03
C PHE A 31 -15.26 5.55 -2.70
N TYR A 32 -16.02 6.23 -3.57
CA TYR A 32 -15.49 7.41 -4.26
C TYR A 32 -15.43 8.65 -3.39
N ASP A 33 -16.34 8.81 -2.42
CA ASP A 33 -16.22 9.87 -1.41
C ASP A 33 -14.90 9.75 -0.64
N GLU A 34 -14.53 8.54 -0.24
CA GLU A 34 -13.24 8.26 0.41
C GLU A 34 -12.05 8.42 -0.55
N TYR A 35 -12.18 7.90 -1.76
CA TYR A 35 -11.12 7.97 -2.78
C TYR A 35 -10.73 9.39 -3.16
N PHE A 36 -11.68 10.31 -3.18
CA PHE A 36 -11.47 11.73 -3.48
C PHE A 36 -11.21 12.59 -2.24
N ALA A 37 -11.33 12.03 -1.05
CA ALA A 37 -10.96 12.70 0.18
C ALA A 37 -9.44 12.86 0.23
N VAL A 38 -8.94 14.06 -0.10
CA VAL A 38 -7.52 14.40 -0.03
C VAL A 38 -7.24 15.14 1.27
N LEU A 39 -6.14 14.76 1.92
CA LEU A 39 -5.62 15.52 3.07
C LEU A 39 -4.89 16.76 2.59
N ASP A 40 -5.00 17.84 3.35
CA ASP A 40 -4.15 19.00 3.18
C ASP A 40 -2.71 18.62 3.54
N LEU A 41 -1.82 18.71 2.55
CA LEU A 41 -0.39 18.48 2.73
C LEU A 41 0.37 19.78 2.63
N ASP A 42 1.34 19.96 3.51
CA ASP A 42 2.31 21.04 3.37
C ASP A 42 3.08 20.91 2.06
N ALA A 43 3.24 22.04 1.34
CA ALA A 43 3.89 22.04 0.04
C ALA A 43 5.34 21.57 0.12
N GLU A 44 6.07 21.92 1.17
CA GLU A 44 7.46 21.50 1.36
C GLU A 44 7.53 19.98 1.55
N PHE A 45 6.64 19.40 2.38
CA PHE A 45 6.57 17.95 2.57
C PHE A 45 6.30 17.20 1.26
N TYR A 46 5.37 17.71 0.45
CA TYR A 46 5.08 17.13 -0.86
C TYR A 46 6.30 17.18 -1.80
N LEU A 47 6.91 18.35 -1.93
CA LEU A 47 8.06 18.56 -2.81
C LEU A 47 9.28 17.75 -2.36
N GLU A 48 9.58 17.70 -1.07
CA GLU A 48 10.65 16.87 -0.53
C GLU A 48 10.39 15.38 -0.79
N THR A 49 9.15 14.91 -0.59
CA THR A 49 8.78 13.51 -0.87
C THR A 49 9.00 13.16 -2.34
N VAL A 50 8.55 14.03 -3.26
CA VAL A 50 8.75 13.81 -4.69
C VAL A 50 10.24 13.79 -5.04
N ALA A 51 11.01 14.75 -4.56
CA ALA A 51 12.44 14.83 -4.83
C ALA A 51 13.20 13.64 -4.23
N TRP A 52 13.08 13.40 -2.95
CA TRP A 52 13.92 12.42 -2.23
C TRP A 52 13.55 10.97 -2.51
N VAL A 53 12.25 10.69 -2.68
CA VAL A 53 11.77 9.31 -2.88
C VAL A 53 11.75 8.95 -4.36
N PHE A 54 11.10 9.78 -5.19
CA PHE A 54 10.82 9.43 -6.59
C PHE A 54 11.90 9.84 -7.57
N GLN A 55 12.53 11.00 -7.38
CA GLN A 55 13.55 11.49 -8.32
C GLN A 55 14.96 11.03 -7.94
N GLU A 56 15.33 11.17 -6.68
CA GLU A 56 16.68 10.91 -6.21
C GLU A 56 16.88 9.51 -5.61
N ALA A 57 15.78 8.86 -5.17
CA ALA A 57 15.80 7.54 -4.51
C ALA A 57 16.77 7.49 -3.32
N ARG A 58 16.85 8.54 -2.51
CA ARG A 58 17.85 8.72 -1.43
C ARG A 58 17.88 7.57 -0.44
N LEU A 59 16.70 7.05 -0.02
CA LEU A 59 16.65 5.92 0.92
C LEU A 59 17.27 4.66 0.32
N ALA A 60 16.95 4.35 -0.95
CA ALA A 60 17.48 3.17 -1.64
C ALA A 60 18.99 3.26 -1.84
N LYS A 61 19.53 4.46 -2.11
CA LYS A 61 20.96 4.72 -2.23
C LYS A 61 21.68 4.83 -0.89
N GLY A 62 20.94 4.90 0.22
CA GLY A 62 21.51 5.14 1.55
C GLY A 62 22.02 6.56 1.75
N GLU A 63 21.45 7.52 1.06
CA GLU A 63 21.80 8.95 1.09
C GLU A 63 20.77 9.79 1.86
N LEU A 64 19.67 9.17 2.30
CA LEU A 64 18.64 9.87 3.06
C LEU A 64 19.18 10.24 4.44
N SER A 65 19.00 11.52 4.80
CA SER A 65 19.32 12.04 6.13
C SER A 65 18.12 12.76 6.72
N TYR A 66 17.94 12.67 8.01
CA TYR A 66 16.95 13.40 8.77
C TYR A 66 17.60 14.15 9.94
N ARG A 67 17.41 15.46 10.01
CA ARG A 67 18.01 16.32 11.03
C ARG A 67 19.54 16.17 11.13
N GLY A 68 20.20 15.99 9.99
CA GLY A 68 21.65 15.84 9.89
C GLY A 68 22.17 14.42 10.16
N GLU A 69 21.31 13.50 10.56
CA GLU A 69 21.68 12.09 10.78
C GLU A 69 21.25 11.22 9.61
N ARG A 70 22.13 10.31 9.19
CA ARG A 70 21.83 9.37 8.11
C ARG A 70 20.81 8.33 8.54
N VAL A 71 19.82 8.09 7.70
CA VAL A 71 18.82 7.03 7.91
C VAL A 71 19.43 5.68 7.54
N GLU A 72 19.54 4.79 8.51
CA GLU A 72 20.16 3.46 8.36
C GLU A 72 19.15 2.31 8.57
N PRO A 73 18.41 1.87 7.53
CA PRO A 73 17.41 0.80 7.66
C PRO A 73 18.01 -0.52 8.18
N ARG A 74 19.29 -0.80 7.89
CA ARG A 74 19.99 -1.98 8.40
C ARG A 74 20.16 -1.98 9.93
N ALA A 75 19.98 -0.84 10.59
CA ALA A 75 20.01 -0.76 12.05
C ALA A 75 18.76 -1.41 12.70
N ILE A 76 17.69 -1.64 11.92
CA ILE A 76 16.51 -2.38 12.37
C ILE A 76 16.91 -3.85 12.54
N ARG A 77 16.85 -4.38 13.78
CA ARG A 77 17.30 -5.74 14.08
C ARG A 77 16.28 -6.56 14.89
N ARG A 78 15.38 -5.91 15.60
CA ARG A 78 14.47 -6.52 16.58
C ARG A 78 13.00 -6.47 16.17
N THR A 79 12.68 -5.71 15.13
CA THR A 79 11.31 -5.57 14.59
C THR A 79 11.12 -6.55 13.46
N ALA A 80 10.06 -7.33 13.51
CA ALA A 80 9.68 -8.20 12.41
C ALA A 80 9.20 -7.36 11.21
N LEU A 81 9.53 -7.81 10.00
CA LEU A 81 9.20 -7.14 8.75
C LEU A 81 8.29 -8.03 7.89
N LEU A 82 7.05 -7.61 7.73
CA LEU A 82 6.12 -8.17 6.76
C LEU A 82 5.83 -7.13 5.68
N THR A 83 6.00 -7.52 4.42
CA THR A 83 5.57 -6.72 3.26
C THR A 83 4.51 -7.48 2.47
N VAL A 84 3.51 -6.75 1.97
CA VAL A 84 2.39 -7.31 1.21
C VAL A 84 2.21 -6.53 -0.08
N GLU A 85 2.02 -7.24 -1.19
CA GLU A 85 1.76 -6.68 -2.51
C GLU A 85 0.54 -7.33 -3.15
N GLY A 86 -0.19 -6.58 -3.98
CA GLY A 86 -1.25 -7.12 -4.83
C GLY A 86 -0.71 -7.45 -6.23
N GLU A 87 -1.03 -8.63 -6.74
CA GLU A 87 -0.58 -9.06 -8.08
C GLU A 87 -0.99 -8.07 -9.19
N ARG A 88 -2.17 -7.44 -9.04
CA ARG A 88 -2.75 -6.51 -10.03
C ARG A 88 -2.76 -5.07 -9.54
N ASP A 89 -1.84 -4.75 -8.63
CA ASP A 89 -1.70 -3.40 -8.11
C ASP A 89 -1.06 -2.50 -9.17
N ASP A 90 -1.78 -1.47 -9.60
CA ASP A 90 -1.34 -0.49 -10.59
C ASP A 90 -0.75 0.79 -9.96
N ILE A 91 -0.67 0.83 -8.63
CA ILE A 91 -0.08 1.93 -7.84
C ILE A 91 1.26 1.49 -7.23
N CYS A 92 1.26 0.35 -6.55
CA CYS A 92 2.44 -0.27 -5.97
C CYS A 92 2.79 -1.53 -6.77
N ALA A 93 3.66 -1.40 -7.76
CA ALA A 93 4.07 -2.52 -8.61
C ALA A 93 4.79 -3.61 -7.81
N LEU A 94 4.72 -4.84 -8.32
CA LEU A 94 5.40 -5.98 -7.73
C LEU A 94 6.91 -5.70 -7.55
N GLY A 95 7.40 -6.04 -6.37
CA GLY A 95 8.78 -5.81 -5.98
C GLY A 95 9.04 -4.50 -5.23
N GLN A 96 8.12 -3.53 -5.26
CA GLN A 96 8.32 -2.25 -4.58
C GLN A 96 8.39 -2.41 -3.06
N THR A 97 7.47 -3.15 -2.45
CA THR A 97 7.53 -3.39 -1.00
C THR A 97 8.56 -4.47 -0.66
N ALA A 98 8.77 -5.46 -1.52
CA ALA A 98 9.79 -6.48 -1.36
C ALA A 98 11.20 -5.88 -1.24
N ALA A 99 11.48 -4.77 -1.94
CA ALA A 99 12.76 -4.06 -1.87
C ALA A 99 13.13 -3.59 -0.45
N ALA A 100 12.15 -3.40 0.45
CA ALA A 100 12.41 -3.07 1.85
C ALA A 100 13.26 -4.15 2.56
N HIS A 101 13.15 -5.41 2.15
CA HIS A 101 13.94 -6.51 2.70
C HIS A 101 15.43 -6.38 2.36
N ASP A 102 15.77 -5.74 1.24
CA ASP A 102 17.16 -5.48 0.85
C ASP A 102 17.77 -4.31 1.63
N LEU A 103 16.95 -3.38 2.07
CA LEU A 103 17.37 -2.27 2.93
C LEU A 103 17.50 -2.72 4.39
N CYS A 104 16.55 -3.51 4.89
CA CYS A 104 16.46 -3.95 6.28
C CYS A 104 17.25 -5.24 6.56
N LYS A 105 18.49 -5.36 6.04
CA LYS A 105 19.34 -6.57 6.18
C LYS A 105 19.72 -6.89 7.62
N GLY A 106 19.57 -5.96 8.55
CA GLY A 106 19.77 -6.20 9.98
C GLY A 106 18.71 -7.10 10.63
N VAL A 107 17.52 -7.19 10.04
CA VAL A 107 16.44 -8.06 10.50
C VAL A 107 16.77 -9.51 10.16
N LYS A 108 16.67 -10.41 11.13
CA LYS A 108 17.00 -11.84 10.94
C LYS A 108 16.02 -12.49 9.92
N PRO A 109 16.48 -13.48 9.13
CA PRO A 109 15.67 -14.10 8.08
C PRO A 109 14.31 -14.62 8.55
N TYR A 110 14.24 -15.24 9.73
CA TYR A 110 13.01 -15.79 10.29
C TYR A 110 11.99 -14.71 10.74
N MET A 111 12.45 -13.45 10.89
CA MET A 111 11.63 -12.28 11.21
C MET A 111 11.22 -11.49 9.96
N ARG A 112 11.55 -11.98 8.77
CA ARG A 112 11.21 -11.33 7.50
C ARG A 112 10.28 -12.19 6.68
N ARG A 113 9.19 -11.61 6.19
CA ARG A 113 8.25 -12.29 5.30
C ARG A 113 7.75 -11.33 4.24
N HIS A 114 7.71 -11.81 3.01
CA HIS A 114 7.05 -11.13 1.89
C HIS A 114 5.84 -11.97 1.46
N HIS A 115 4.72 -11.32 1.16
CA HIS A 115 3.52 -11.95 0.64
C HIS A 115 2.99 -11.20 -0.58
N MET A 116 2.88 -11.88 -1.70
CA MET A 116 2.21 -11.38 -2.89
C MET A 116 0.81 -12.01 -2.94
N GLN A 117 -0.23 -11.18 -2.86
CA GLN A 117 -1.61 -11.62 -2.91
C GLN A 117 -2.10 -11.69 -4.34
N ALA A 118 -2.36 -12.92 -4.81
CA ALA A 118 -2.85 -13.16 -6.16
C ALA A 118 -4.25 -12.58 -6.40
N GLY A 119 -4.48 -12.04 -7.60
CA GLY A 119 -5.78 -11.63 -8.12
C GLY A 119 -6.35 -10.34 -7.55
N VAL A 120 -5.59 -9.56 -6.75
CA VAL A 120 -6.06 -8.30 -6.16
C VAL A 120 -5.25 -7.09 -6.64
N GLY A 121 -5.92 -5.95 -6.70
CA GLY A 121 -5.28 -4.64 -6.88
C GLY A 121 -5.00 -3.97 -5.54
N HIS A 122 -4.66 -2.67 -5.58
CA HIS A 122 -4.19 -1.89 -4.44
C HIS A 122 -5.08 -2.02 -3.19
N TYR A 123 -6.38 -1.81 -3.31
CA TYR A 123 -7.30 -1.89 -2.17
C TYR A 123 -7.58 -3.32 -1.70
N GLY A 124 -7.38 -4.31 -2.57
CA GLY A 124 -7.67 -5.71 -2.25
C GLY A 124 -6.70 -6.34 -1.23
N VAL A 125 -5.58 -5.67 -0.93
CA VAL A 125 -4.66 -6.09 0.14
C VAL A 125 -5.05 -5.55 1.51
N PHE A 126 -6.07 -4.68 1.60
CA PHE A 126 -6.52 -4.06 2.84
C PHE A 126 -7.99 -4.32 3.17
N SER A 127 -8.79 -4.77 2.20
CA SER A 127 -10.23 -4.92 2.39
C SER A 127 -10.84 -6.03 1.55
N GLY A 128 -12.06 -6.44 1.94
CA GLY A 128 -12.87 -7.45 1.26
C GLY A 128 -12.42 -8.88 1.57
N LYS A 129 -13.09 -9.83 0.90
CA LYS A 129 -12.95 -11.26 1.18
C LYS A 129 -11.51 -11.79 1.12
N ARG A 130 -10.70 -11.30 0.16
CA ARG A 130 -9.29 -11.72 0.04
C ARG A 130 -8.45 -11.24 1.22
N TRP A 131 -8.71 -10.03 1.70
CA TRP A 131 -8.10 -9.54 2.93
C TRP A 131 -8.47 -10.42 4.12
N GLU A 132 -9.76 -10.63 4.36
CA GLU A 132 -10.26 -11.37 5.52
C GLU A 132 -9.77 -12.81 5.57
N GLU A 133 -9.81 -13.51 4.44
CA GLU A 133 -9.53 -14.94 4.36
C GLU A 133 -8.05 -15.28 4.11
N GLN A 134 -7.28 -14.40 3.47
CA GLN A 134 -5.95 -14.74 2.98
C GLN A 134 -4.84 -13.83 3.52
N VAL A 135 -5.03 -12.51 3.54
CA VAL A 135 -4.00 -11.57 3.98
C VAL A 135 -4.00 -11.40 5.50
N TYR A 136 -5.16 -11.13 6.10
CA TYR A 136 -5.29 -10.91 7.55
C TYR A 136 -4.73 -12.07 8.39
N PRO A 137 -4.97 -13.35 8.08
CA PRO A 137 -4.36 -14.45 8.83
C PRO A 137 -2.83 -14.43 8.81
N ILE A 138 -2.22 -13.99 7.71
CA ILE A 138 -0.76 -13.85 7.59
C ILE A 138 -0.25 -12.74 8.50
N VAL A 139 -0.92 -11.57 8.48
CA VAL A 139 -0.60 -10.44 9.35
C VAL A 139 -0.71 -10.84 10.82
N ARG A 140 -1.85 -11.43 11.20
CA ARG A 140 -2.10 -11.91 12.57
C ARG A 140 -1.03 -12.89 13.04
N ASN A 141 -0.73 -13.89 12.21
CA ASN A 141 0.27 -14.90 12.57
C ASN A 141 1.68 -14.31 12.71
N MET A 142 2.02 -13.32 11.89
CA MET A 142 3.30 -12.61 12.01
C MET A 142 3.38 -11.82 13.31
N ILE A 143 2.30 -11.14 13.71
CA ILE A 143 2.23 -10.41 14.98
C ILE A 143 2.43 -11.39 16.14
N LEU A 144 1.62 -12.45 16.21
CA LEU A 144 1.70 -13.44 17.28
C LEU A 144 3.05 -14.17 17.38
N ALA A 145 3.73 -14.36 16.26
CA ALA A 145 5.06 -14.98 16.23
C ALA A 145 6.19 -14.01 16.60
N SER A 146 5.90 -12.72 16.76
CA SER A 146 6.87 -11.66 17.04
C SER A 146 6.80 -11.15 18.47
N GLU A 147 5.83 -11.61 19.25
CA GLU A 147 5.72 -11.39 20.70
C GLU A 147 6.72 -12.28 21.46
#